data_79732d246ddda7ec4029fdb3736e8e3c
#
_entry.id   79732d246ddda7ec4029fdb3736e8e3c
#
_cell.length_a   1.000
_cell.length_b   1.000
_cell.length_c   1.000
_cell.angle_alpha   90.00
_cell.angle_beta   90.00
_cell.angle_gamma   90.00
#
_symmetry.space_group_name_H-M   'P 1'
#
loop_
_entity.id
_entity.type
_entity.pdbx_description
1 polymer ?
#
loop_
_entity_poly.entity_id
_entity_poly.type
_entity_poly.pdbx_seq_one_letter_code
_entity_poly.pdbx_strand_id
1 'polypeptide(L)' 'NPVQRYEYFLETYPGLEKKVNKKDIASYLNMTPECFSRMLKKYDGA' A
#
# COMPACT_ATOMS: atom_id res chain seq x y z
N ASN A 1 6.26 6.94 -7.91
CA ASN A 1 6.74 6.66 -6.57
C ASN A 1 5.73 5.75 -5.84
N PRO A 2 6.13 4.55 -5.42
CA PRO A 2 5.20 3.61 -4.77
C PRO A 2 4.55 4.17 -3.51
N VAL A 3 5.29 4.93 -2.73
CA VAL A 3 4.76 5.51 -1.50
C VAL A 3 3.65 6.50 -1.81
N GLN A 4 3.84 7.33 -2.82
CA GLN A 4 2.82 8.30 -3.21
C GLN A 4 1.55 7.60 -3.69
N ARG A 5 1.69 6.51 -4.41
CA ARG A 5 0.54 5.73 -4.87
C ARG A 5 -0.22 5.14 -3.68
N TYR A 6 0.50 4.65 -2.70
CA TYR A 6 -0.11 4.10 -1.51
C TYR A 6 -0.83 5.18 -0.72
N GLU A 7 -0.21 6.35 -0.57
CA GLU A 7 -0.85 7.47 0.09
C GLU A 7 -2.13 7.90 -0.62
N TYR A 8 -2.08 7.96 -1.94
CA TYR A 8 -3.26 8.28 -2.73
C TYR A 8 -4.37 7.26 -2.51
N PHE A 9 -4.00 5.98 -2.45
CA PHE A 9 -4.96 4.92 -2.19
C PHE A 9 -5.63 5.11 -0.84
N LEU A 10 -4.85 5.43 0.19
CA LEU A 10 -5.39 5.64 1.53
C LEU A 10 -6.33 6.83 1.58
N GLU A 11 -6.02 7.88 0.86
CA GLU A 11 -6.87 9.06 0.82
C GLU A 11 -8.15 8.82 0.03
N THR A 12 -8.04 8.08 -1.06
CA THR A 12 -9.19 7.80 -1.92
C THR A 12 -10.14 6.81 -1.28
N TYR A 13 -9.61 5.83 -0.57
CA TYR A 13 -10.41 4.78 0.08
C TYR A 13 -10.04 4.66 1.55
N PRO A 14 -10.47 5.61 2.38
CA PRO A 14 -10.15 5.56 3.81
C PRO A 14 -10.71 4.30 4.47
N GLY A 15 -9.85 3.57 5.16
CA GLY A 15 -10.26 2.37 5.87
C GLY A 15 -10.33 1.11 5.02
N LEU A 16 -10.20 1.23 3.72
CA LEU A 16 -10.28 0.05 2.86
C LEU A 16 -9.10 -0.90 3.09
N GLU A 17 -7.96 -0.37 3.48
CA GLU A 17 -6.78 -1.18 3.76
C GLU A 17 -7.00 -2.16 4.91
N LYS A 18 -8.02 -1.92 5.71
CA LYS A 18 -8.40 -2.83 6.80
C LYS A 18 -9.36 -3.91 6.33
N LYS A 19 -10.05 -3.67 5.22
CA LYS A 19 -11.06 -4.59 4.71
C LYS A 19 -10.53 -5.53 3.64
N VAL A 20 -9.43 -5.18 2.99
CA VAL A 20 -8.82 -6.02 1.96
C VAL A 20 -7.47 -6.52 2.42
N ASN A 21 -7.01 -7.61 1.80
CA ASN A 21 -5.71 -8.17 2.11
C ASN A 21 -4.60 -7.30 1.53
N LYS A 22 -3.44 -7.34 2.17
CA LYS A 22 -2.28 -6.60 1.68
C LYS A 22 -1.90 -7.05 0.28
N LYS A 23 -2.08 -8.33 -0.04
CA LYS A 23 -1.84 -8.83 -1.39
C LYS A 23 -2.69 -8.12 -2.42
N ASP A 24 -3.95 -7.89 -2.08
CA ASP A 24 -4.87 -7.22 -2.99
C ASP A 24 -4.47 -5.77 -3.19
N ILE A 25 -4.03 -5.11 -2.13
CA ILE A 25 -3.57 -3.73 -2.23
C ILE A 25 -2.32 -3.66 -3.10
N ALA A 26 -1.39 -4.59 -2.89
CA ALA A 26 -0.17 -4.63 -3.70
C ALA A 26 -0.50 -4.82 -5.18
N SER A 27 -1.43 -5.72 -5.47
CA SER A 27 -1.87 -5.95 -6.84
C SER A 27 -2.50 -4.71 -7.44
N TYR A 28 -3.31 -4.02 -6.66
CA TYR A 28 -3.93 -2.78 -7.11
C TYR A 28 -2.89 -1.72 -7.45
N LEU A 29 -1.80 -1.69 -6.69
CA LEU A 29 -0.73 -0.73 -6.90
C LEU A 29 0.33 -1.21 -7.88
N ASN A 30 0.11 -2.36 -8.52
CA ASN A 30 1.07 -2.95 -9.46
C ASN A 30 2.40 -3.27 -8.79
N MET A 31 2.34 -3.79 -7.58
CA MET A 31 3.53 -4.14 -6.81
C MET A 31 3.48 -5.61 -6.41
N THR A 32 4.66 -6.22 -6.27
CA THR A 32 4.72 -7.55 -5.68
C THR A 32 4.50 -7.43 -4.17
N PRO A 33 4.03 -8.50 -3.52
CA PRO A 33 3.86 -8.46 -2.06
C PRO A 33 5.14 -8.10 -1.32
N GLU A 34 6.29 -8.53 -1.84
CA GLU A 34 7.57 -8.21 -1.22
C GLU A 34 7.87 -6.72 -1.31
N CYS A 35 7.69 -6.15 -2.49
CA CYS A 35 7.91 -4.72 -2.67
C CYS A 35 6.96 -3.91 -1.79
N PHE A 36 5.72 -4.35 -1.71
CA PHE A 36 4.73 -3.67 -0.88
C PHE A 36 5.13 -3.73 0.59
N SER A 37 5.59 -4.88 1.05
CA SER A 37 6.02 -5.05 2.44
C SER A 37 7.21 -4.13 2.76
N ARG A 38 8.16 -4.05 1.85
CA ARG A 38 9.30 -3.16 2.02
C ARG A 38 8.88 -1.69 2.06
N MET A 39 7.96 -1.34 1.17
CA MET A 39 7.45 0.03 1.11
C MET A 39 6.75 0.40 2.41
N LEU A 40 5.97 -0.51 2.98
CA LEU A 40 5.29 -0.28 4.23
C LEU A 40 6.27 -0.03 5.37
N LYS A 41 7.37 -0.76 5.39
CA LYS A 41 8.39 -0.56 6.42
C LYS A 41 9.00 0.83 6.33
N LYS A 42 9.26 1.30 5.12
CA LYS A 42 9.77 2.65 4.91
C LYS A 42 8.75 3.69 5.30
N TYR A 43 7.50 3.44 4.96
CA TYR A 43 6.42 4.37 5.25
C TYR A 43 6.24 4.56 6.76
N ASP A 44 6.21 3.45 7.50
CA ASP A 44 6.04 3.50 8.94
C ASP A 44 7.29 3.99 9.66
N GLY A 45 8.46 3.72 9.10
CA GLY A 45 9.72 4.10 9.72
C GLY A 45 10.19 5.50 9.40
N ALA A 46 9.49 6.19 8.52
CA ALA A 46 9.90 7.52 8.08
C ALA A 46 9.71 8.62 9.14
#